data_3cfe4c237717afa525ebc02050c73257
#
_entry.id   3cfe4c237717afa525ebc02050c73257
#
_cell.length_a   1.000
_cell.length_b   1.000
_cell.length_c   1.000
_cell.angle_alpha   90.00
_cell.angle_beta   90.00
_cell.angle_gamma   90.00
#
_symmetry.space_group_name_H-M   'P 1'
#
loop_
_entity.id
_entity.type
_entity.pdbx_description
1 polymer ?
#
loop_
_entity_poly.entity_id
_entity_poly.type
_entity_poly.pdbx_seq_one_letter_code
_entity_poly.pdbx_strand_id
1 'polypeptide(L)'
;MKSLLRMLLVASVFVVSLAAVQEDAQAEPLVSSWYGLELEGNLTASGEVFDPYYNYTAASLSYPMGTVLEVCYVDCTVVRVNDLGPYVAGRDLDLSQAAAEDIELTSVGADVVDVQVLE
;
A
#
# COMPACT_ATOMS: atom_id res chain seq x y z
N MET A 1 -10.05 -37.93 35.24
CA MET A 1 -10.32 -38.40 33.90
C MET A 1 -11.24 -37.53 33.14
N LYS A 2 -12.43 -37.38 33.61
CA LYS A 2 -13.40 -36.61 32.84
C LYS A 2 -13.04 -35.17 32.71
N SER A 3 -12.36 -34.61 33.65
CA SER A 3 -11.97 -33.23 33.60
C SER A 3 -10.93 -32.96 32.54
N LEU A 4 -10.14 -33.95 32.18
CA LEU A 4 -9.13 -33.77 31.16
C LEU A 4 -9.73 -33.53 29.79
N LEU A 5 -10.80 -34.22 29.50
CA LEU A 5 -11.44 -34.06 28.21
C LEU A 5 -11.97 -32.67 28.00
N ARG A 6 -12.49 -32.09 29.06
CA ARG A 6 -13.04 -30.76 28.94
C ARG A 6 -11.99 -29.72 28.64
N MET A 7 -10.81 -29.90 29.18
CA MET A 7 -9.75 -28.95 28.93
C MET A 7 -9.30 -28.94 27.49
N LEU A 8 -9.30 -30.11 26.88
CA LEU A 8 -8.89 -30.19 25.49
C LEU A 8 -9.84 -29.45 24.57
N LEU A 9 -11.12 -29.49 24.88
CA LEU A 9 -12.08 -28.79 24.06
C LEU A 9 -11.91 -27.29 24.09
N VAL A 10 -11.55 -26.76 25.23
CA VAL A 10 -11.36 -25.32 25.35
C VAL A 10 -10.20 -24.85 24.49
N ALA A 11 -9.13 -25.62 24.45
CA ALA A 11 -7.97 -25.24 23.69
C ALA A 11 -8.25 -25.14 22.20
N SER A 12 -9.07 -26.04 21.67
CA SER A 12 -9.35 -26.03 20.26
C SER A 12 -10.16 -24.82 19.83
N VAL A 13 -11.05 -24.37 20.65
CA VAL A 13 -11.86 -23.20 20.31
C VAL A 13 -11.02 -21.95 20.19
N PHE A 14 -10.03 -21.82 21.05
CA PHE A 14 -9.21 -20.65 21.06
C PHE A 14 -8.42 -20.49 19.78
N VAL A 15 -7.95 -21.57 19.20
CA VAL A 15 -7.15 -21.51 17.98
C VAL A 15 -7.92 -20.99 16.79
N VAL A 16 -9.18 -21.32 16.70
CA VAL A 16 -10.00 -20.93 15.55
C VAL A 16 -10.13 -19.43 15.43
N SER A 17 -10.30 -18.74 16.53
CA SER A 17 -10.53 -17.30 16.46
C SER A 17 -9.30 -16.53 15.99
N LEU A 18 -8.11 -17.06 16.18
CA LEU A 18 -6.91 -16.39 15.71
C LEU A 18 -6.78 -16.42 14.19
N ALA A 19 -7.20 -17.48 13.58
CA ALA A 19 -7.06 -17.63 12.15
C ALA A 19 -7.89 -16.59 11.39
N ALA A 20 -9.02 -16.19 11.91
CA ALA A 20 -9.90 -15.26 11.22
C ALA A 20 -9.34 -13.85 11.14
N VAL A 21 -8.47 -13.47 12.05
CA VAL A 21 -7.98 -12.10 12.13
C VAL A 21 -7.02 -11.76 11.01
N GLN A 22 -6.38 -12.75 10.44
CA GLN A 22 -5.28 -12.49 9.51
C GLN A 22 -5.70 -12.31 8.09
N GLU A 23 -6.94 -12.54 7.79
CA GLU A 23 -7.40 -12.49 6.42
C GLU A 23 -7.47 -11.08 5.86
N ASP A 24 -7.47 -10.08 6.72
CA ASP A 24 -7.65 -8.71 6.27
C ASP A 24 -6.36 -8.06 5.77
N ALA A 25 -5.24 -8.71 5.94
CA ALA A 25 -3.94 -8.11 5.64
C ALA A 25 -3.33 -8.66 4.37
N GLN A 26 -4.10 -8.77 3.31
CA GLN A 26 -3.60 -9.34 2.07
C GLN A 26 -3.14 -8.29 1.10
N ALA A 27 -2.02 -8.57 0.42
CA ALA A 27 -1.54 -7.73 -0.66
C ALA A 27 -2.42 -7.91 -1.88
N GLU A 28 -2.54 -6.84 -2.65
CA GLU A 28 -3.38 -6.79 -3.84
C GLU A 28 -2.52 -6.30 -5.01
N PRO A 29 -2.58 -6.98 -6.18
CA PRO A 29 -1.83 -6.50 -7.34
C PRO A 29 -2.54 -5.30 -7.97
N LEU A 30 -1.77 -4.24 -8.21
CA LEU A 30 -2.25 -3.02 -8.84
C LEU A 30 -1.25 -2.56 -9.87
N VAL A 31 -1.70 -1.89 -10.93
CA VAL A 31 -0.80 -1.25 -11.87
C VAL A 31 -0.41 0.11 -11.34
N SER A 32 0.88 0.31 -11.14
CA SER A 32 1.43 1.57 -10.64
C SER A 32 2.32 2.22 -11.67
N SER A 33 2.23 3.53 -11.76
CA SER A 33 3.19 4.40 -12.43
C SER A 33 3.79 5.34 -11.39
N TRP A 34 4.52 6.37 -11.84
CA TRP A 34 5.12 7.33 -10.92
C TRP A 34 5.17 8.72 -11.57
N TYR A 35 5.28 9.74 -10.73
CA TYR A 35 5.41 11.12 -11.18
C TYR A 35 6.54 11.80 -10.42
N GLY A 36 7.16 12.79 -11.05
CA GLY A 36 8.39 13.38 -10.52
C GLY A 36 8.52 14.85 -10.79
N LEU A 37 9.65 15.23 -11.39
CA LEU A 37 10.07 16.62 -11.54
C LEU A 37 9.03 17.55 -12.14
N GLU A 38 8.20 17.04 -13.04
CA GLU A 38 7.20 17.86 -13.71
C GLU A 38 6.16 18.44 -12.76
N LEU A 39 6.02 17.85 -11.58
CA LEU A 39 5.05 18.30 -10.58
C LEU A 39 5.72 18.90 -9.34
N GLU A 40 7.04 19.07 -9.37
CA GLU A 40 7.76 19.61 -8.23
C GLU A 40 7.22 20.99 -7.85
N GLY A 41 6.95 21.18 -6.55
CA GLY A 41 6.44 22.43 -6.03
C GLY A 41 4.95 22.63 -6.14
N ASN A 42 4.23 21.76 -6.86
CA ASN A 42 2.78 21.84 -6.97
C ASN A 42 2.12 21.32 -5.71
N LEU A 43 0.91 21.79 -5.47
CA LEU A 43 0.11 21.28 -4.36
C LEU A 43 -0.56 19.99 -4.77
N THR A 44 -0.54 19.01 -3.86
CA THR A 44 -1.32 17.79 -4.02
C THR A 44 -2.77 18.04 -3.58
N ALA A 45 -3.63 17.07 -3.80
CA ALA A 45 -5.03 17.19 -3.37
C ALA A 45 -5.17 17.34 -1.86
N SER A 46 -4.20 16.85 -1.09
CA SER A 46 -4.20 17.02 0.36
C SER A 46 -3.79 18.42 0.80
N GLY A 47 -3.25 19.24 -0.11
CA GLY A 47 -2.72 20.54 0.20
C GLY A 47 -1.24 20.58 0.50
N GLU A 48 -0.57 19.43 0.47
CA GLU A 48 0.87 19.35 0.67
C GLU A 48 1.61 19.76 -0.59
N VAL A 49 2.79 20.38 -0.41
CA VAL A 49 3.67 20.70 -1.53
C VAL A 49 4.40 19.43 -1.94
N PHE A 50 4.39 19.12 -3.23
CA PHE A 50 5.05 17.91 -3.71
C PHE A 50 6.54 18.12 -3.90
N ASP A 51 7.35 17.20 -3.33
CA ASP A 51 8.78 17.13 -3.51
C ASP A 51 9.15 15.74 -4.02
N PRO A 52 9.54 15.61 -5.29
CA PRO A 52 9.75 14.29 -5.89
C PRO A 52 10.87 13.49 -5.25
N TYR A 53 11.82 14.13 -4.59
CA TYR A 53 12.99 13.45 -4.04
C TYR A 53 12.85 13.07 -2.57
N TYR A 54 11.95 13.72 -1.85
CA TYR A 54 11.85 13.53 -0.41
C TYR A 54 10.49 13.05 0.07
N ASN A 55 9.49 13.13 -0.78
CA ASN A 55 8.15 12.64 -0.41
C ASN A 55 7.99 11.19 -0.79
N TYR A 56 7.58 10.38 0.17
CA TYR A 56 7.21 8.98 -0.04
C TYR A 56 5.70 8.92 0.01
N THR A 57 5.09 9.24 -1.11
CA THR A 57 3.64 9.42 -1.21
C THR A 57 3.10 8.83 -2.49
N ALA A 58 1.78 8.77 -2.58
CA ALA A 58 1.11 8.22 -3.74
C ALA A 58 -0.19 8.97 -4.02
N ALA A 59 -0.59 8.94 -5.29
CA ALA A 59 -1.91 9.33 -5.72
C ALA A 59 -2.76 8.08 -5.91
N SER A 60 -4.02 8.15 -5.51
CA SER A 60 -4.95 7.04 -5.63
C SER A 60 -6.37 7.56 -5.79
N LEU A 61 -7.18 6.84 -6.56
CA LEU A 61 -8.63 7.07 -6.63
C LEU A 61 -9.40 6.06 -5.79
N SER A 62 -8.72 5.01 -5.30
CA SER A 62 -9.35 3.91 -4.57
C SER A 62 -9.16 4.01 -3.07
N TYR A 63 -7.98 4.44 -2.64
CA TYR A 63 -7.67 4.54 -1.21
C TYR A 63 -7.89 5.96 -0.72
N PRO A 64 -8.49 6.14 0.47
CA PRO A 64 -8.71 7.48 1.03
C PRO A 64 -7.40 8.22 1.32
N MET A 65 -7.48 9.54 1.36
CA MET A 65 -6.36 10.37 1.81
C MET A 65 -5.88 9.91 3.18
N GLY A 66 -4.57 9.84 3.34
CA GLY A 66 -3.94 9.44 4.59
C GLY A 66 -3.73 7.96 4.74
N THR A 67 -4.24 7.14 3.83
CA THR A 67 -3.99 5.70 3.88
C THR A 67 -2.51 5.42 3.73
N VAL A 68 -1.99 4.54 4.57
CA VAL A 68 -0.59 4.13 4.53
C VAL A 68 -0.52 2.76 3.85
N LEU A 69 0.30 2.68 2.82
CA LEU A 69 0.42 1.48 1.98
C LEU A 69 1.86 0.99 1.98
N GLU A 70 2.03 -0.31 2.03
CA GLU A 70 3.29 -0.91 1.62
C GLU A 70 3.17 -1.31 0.16
N VAL A 71 4.14 -0.90 -0.65
CA VAL A 71 4.16 -1.16 -2.08
C VAL A 71 5.44 -1.89 -2.43
N CYS A 72 5.32 -3.04 -3.08
CA CYS A 72 6.46 -3.89 -3.43
C CYS A 72 6.51 -4.17 -4.92
N TYR A 73 7.72 -4.08 -5.47
CA TYR A 73 8.03 -4.45 -6.84
C TYR A 73 9.30 -5.31 -6.83
N VAL A 74 10.49 -4.75 -7.07
CA VAL A 74 11.75 -5.44 -6.81
C VAL A 74 12.06 -5.36 -5.31
N ASP A 75 11.83 -4.20 -4.74
CA ASP A 75 11.91 -3.94 -3.29
C ASP A 75 10.58 -3.39 -2.81
N CYS A 76 10.47 -3.12 -1.52
CA CYS A 76 9.28 -2.56 -0.91
C CYS A 76 9.55 -1.18 -0.36
N THR A 77 8.52 -0.35 -0.35
CA THR A 77 8.53 0.97 0.28
C THR A 77 7.19 1.22 0.94
N VAL A 78 7.14 2.21 1.82
CA VAL A 78 5.90 2.61 2.49
C VAL A 78 5.57 4.02 2.06
N VAL A 79 4.32 4.22 1.63
CA VAL A 79 3.84 5.51 1.14
C VAL A 79 2.55 5.89 1.84
N ARG A 80 2.27 7.19 1.83
CA ARG A 80 1.00 7.72 2.32
C ARG A 80 0.26 8.33 1.15
N VAL A 81 -1.01 8.01 1.02
CA VAL A 81 -1.85 8.58 -0.03
C VAL A 81 -2.12 10.04 0.30
N ASN A 82 -1.71 10.95 -0.57
CA ASN A 82 -1.92 12.37 -0.37
C ASN A 82 -2.44 13.09 -1.61
N ASP A 83 -2.75 12.35 -2.67
CA ASP A 83 -3.20 12.96 -3.91
C ASP A 83 -4.23 12.09 -4.60
N LEU A 84 -4.92 12.66 -5.58
CA LEU A 84 -5.91 11.98 -6.39
C LEU A 84 -5.33 11.68 -7.77
N GLY A 85 -5.68 10.53 -8.29
CA GLY A 85 -5.22 10.04 -9.58
C GLY A 85 -4.70 8.63 -9.43
N PRO A 86 -4.08 8.07 -10.47
CA PRO A 86 -3.94 8.64 -11.81
C PRO A 86 -5.26 8.60 -12.60
N TYR A 87 -5.34 9.49 -13.59
CA TYR A 87 -6.53 9.57 -14.44
C TYR A 87 -6.27 8.93 -15.80
N VAL A 88 -5.45 7.90 -15.81
CA VAL A 88 -5.12 7.16 -17.03
C VAL A 88 -5.72 5.76 -16.91
N ALA A 89 -6.48 5.35 -17.90
CA ALA A 89 -7.11 4.04 -17.90
C ALA A 89 -6.04 2.95 -17.75
N GLY A 90 -6.33 1.99 -16.87
CA GLY A 90 -5.41 0.88 -16.63
C GLY A 90 -4.33 1.14 -15.59
N ARG A 91 -4.31 2.33 -15.00
CA ARG A 91 -3.38 2.65 -13.90
C ARG A 91 -4.16 2.88 -12.62
N ASP A 92 -3.74 2.24 -11.55
CA ASP A 92 -4.46 2.25 -10.29
C ASP A 92 -3.78 3.08 -9.23
N LEU A 93 -2.47 3.27 -9.34
CA LEU A 93 -1.66 3.95 -8.34
C LEU A 93 -0.58 4.75 -9.05
N ASP A 94 -0.21 5.88 -8.46
CA ASP A 94 0.85 6.72 -9.00
C ASP A 94 1.77 7.12 -7.87
N LEU A 95 3.00 6.59 -7.88
CA LEU A 95 3.95 6.79 -6.79
C LEU A 95 4.75 8.07 -7.01
N SER A 96 5.17 8.69 -5.92
CA SER A 96 6.20 9.73 -6.00
C SER A 96 7.49 9.12 -6.55
N GLN A 97 8.31 9.95 -7.18
CA GLN A 97 9.58 9.48 -7.74
C GLN A 97 10.46 8.81 -6.69
N ALA A 98 10.55 9.40 -5.49
CA ALA A 98 11.36 8.81 -4.42
C ALA A 98 10.91 7.40 -4.08
N ALA A 99 9.60 7.19 -3.96
CA ALA A 99 9.07 5.86 -3.67
C ALA A 99 9.32 4.90 -4.81
N ALA A 100 9.13 5.36 -6.04
CA ALA A 100 9.34 4.51 -7.22
C ALA A 100 10.80 4.09 -7.36
N GLU A 101 11.73 4.99 -7.02
CA GLU A 101 13.15 4.66 -7.03
C GLU A 101 13.48 3.57 -6.02
N ASP A 102 12.90 3.65 -4.84
CA ASP A 102 13.15 2.65 -3.79
C ASP A 102 12.80 1.24 -4.23
N ILE A 103 11.77 1.08 -5.03
CA ILE A 103 11.31 -0.23 -5.46
C ILE A 103 11.77 -0.58 -6.87
N GLU A 104 12.58 0.27 -7.48
CA GLU A 104 13.15 0.09 -8.83
C GLU A 104 12.10 0.12 -9.93
N LEU A 105 11.08 0.94 -9.77
CA LEU A 105 10.03 1.08 -10.76
C LEU A 105 10.34 2.15 -11.81
N THR A 106 11.22 3.10 -11.50
CA THR A 106 11.44 4.26 -12.36
C THR A 106 11.89 3.90 -13.77
N SER A 107 12.75 2.91 -13.92
CA SER A 107 13.27 2.53 -15.24
C SER A 107 12.21 1.82 -16.10
N VAL A 108 11.21 1.23 -15.48
CA VAL A 108 10.15 0.52 -16.18
C VAL A 108 9.02 1.47 -16.55
N GLY A 109 8.76 2.46 -15.72
CA GLY A 109 7.70 3.44 -15.92
C GLY A 109 6.39 3.03 -15.28
N ALA A 110 5.85 1.89 -15.64
CA ALA A 110 4.60 1.38 -15.07
C ALA A 110 4.60 -0.15 -15.14
N ASP A 111 4.17 -0.78 -14.06
CA ASP A 111 4.05 -2.23 -14.00
C ASP A 111 3.16 -2.61 -12.82
N VAL A 112 2.89 -3.90 -12.71
CA VAL A 112 2.10 -4.44 -11.60
C VAL A 112 2.97 -4.48 -10.34
N VAL A 113 2.44 -3.93 -9.26
CA VAL A 113 3.07 -3.95 -7.93
C VAL A 113 2.11 -4.61 -6.96
N ASP A 114 2.63 -5.08 -5.83
CA ASP A 114 1.80 -5.61 -4.76
C ASP A 114 1.61 -4.55 -3.69
N VAL A 115 0.37 -4.29 -3.32
CA VAL A 115 0.01 -3.21 -2.41
C VAL A 115 -0.72 -3.79 -1.20
N GLN A 116 -0.29 -3.39 -0.01
CA GLN A 116 -0.92 -3.82 1.23
C GLN A 116 -1.22 -2.60 2.09
N VAL A 117 -2.45 -2.50 2.58
CA VAL A 117 -2.84 -1.41 3.48
C VAL A 117 -2.24 -1.68 4.85
N LEU A 118 -1.53 -0.70 5.40
CA LEU A 118 -0.96 -0.77 6.75
C LEU A 118 -1.79 0.01 7.76
N GLU A 119 -2.32 1.15 7.34
CA GLU A 119 -3.16 1.99 8.19
C GLU A 119 -4.18 2.75 7.38
#